data_929f9ae6b64241b4c193e00b341015db
#
_entry.id   929f9ae6b64241b4c193e00b341015db
#
_cell.length_a   1.000
_cell.length_b   1.000
_cell.length_c   1.000
_cell.angle_alpha   90.00
_cell.angle_beta   90.00
_cell.angle_gamma   90.00
#
_symmetry.space_group_name_H-M   'P 1'
#
loop_
_entity.id
_entity.type
_entity.pdbx_description
1 polymer ?
#
loop_
_entity_poly.entity_id
_entity_poly.type
_entity_poly.pdbx_seq_one_letter_code
_entity_poly.pdbx_strand_id
1 'polypeptide(L)'
;MTNSKSIAYSLLWLAAATQAAAGDDLAVTSTDPEGTDVPVAEQDLEADLQNVGPDSIRDSDEISLDLLDAEFKRVGMLVVDRAYDEADSVAKRAIEMAIRLKGPRSAEMAKALTNLAIVQHYTAQYDAAEQNFQSAIEIIEDNEDRLNSQLVNPLRGLAASQLEGGRPDLASNTLHRAVHVTHVNDGPHNAGQVELLDSLTEVNVRMGLHEEANELQDTVYALNVRHIENDSIELIPSLMKRAHWQHRIGFINEERSTYRRVIRIYEAKFGKAALQLIRPLVLLGKSFSYLDMSGEQALREATLSGGEIYFKRAVRIAAEHPDTNWEMQTIAALALGDHYMHIGNTPRANQTYGKVWDLLSEDDARLDMRREQLETNVVLKMQPLPKYVGNAHPETAPSSGDPVLEGSVSLTYDISARGRASGVKLLEADPPEFLEIQKTAQRELRRRIFRPRFFEAKPVTSADQVFVHTFFYRMSDLEALRDESTASDSEGS
;
A
#
# COMPACT_ATOMS: atom_id res chain seq x y z
N MET A 1 -19.11 6.12 30.90
CA MET A 1 -19.58 4.95 30.12
C MET A 1 -20.02 5.43 28.73
N THR A 2 -19.10 5.95 27.89
CA THR A 2 -19.43 6.53 26.56
C THR A 2 -18.32 6.35 25.51
N ASN A 3 -17.40 5.40 25.68
CA ASN A 3 -16.25 5.29 24.75
C ASN A 3 -16.15 3.97 23.95
N SER A 4 -17.17 3.08 23.99
CA SER A 4 -17.04 1.80 23.27
C SER A 4 -17.61 1.81 21.83
N LYS A 5 -18.35 2.84 21.45
CA LYS A 5 -18.98 2.93 20.12
C LYS A 5 -18.10 3.54 19.04
N SER A 6 -17.09 4.34 19.40
CA SER A 6 -16.13 4.95 18.46
C SER A 6 -15.02 4.00 18.03
N ILE A 7 -14.69 3.00 18.85
CA ILE A 7 -13.56 2.08 18.63
C ILE A 7 -13.83 1.09 17.49
N ALA A 8 -15.08 0.72 17.23
CA ALA A 8 -15.41 -0.25 16.20
C ALA A 8 -15.21 0.27 14.75
N TYR A 9 -15.38 1.59 14.54
CA TYR A 9 -15.18 2.21 13.22
C TYR A 9 -13.72 2.59 12.96
N SER A 10 -12.95 2.91 13.99
CA SER A 10 -11.52 3.17 13.85
C SER A 10 -10.70 1.92 13.50
N LEU A 11 -11.12 0.75 13.95
CA LEU A 11 -10.49 -0.54 13.61
C LEU A 11 -10.67 -0.94 12.13
N LEU A 12 -11.77 -0.54 11.49
CA LEU A 12 -12.03 -0.80 10.07
C LEU A 12 -11.03 -0.13 9.14
N TRP A 13 -10.65 1.12 9.43
CA TRP A 13 -9.68 1.87 8.64
C TRP A 13 -8.22 1.47 8.94
N LEU A 14 -7.94 1.04 10.18
CA LEU A 14 -6.61 0.57 10.56
C LEU A 14 -6.22 -0.74 9.83
N ALA A 15 -7.19 -1.63 9.60
CA ALA A 15 -6.97 -2.87 8.85
C ALA A 15 -6.62 -2.61 7.37
N ALA A 16 -7.22 -1.59 6.74
CA ALA A 16 -6.91 -1.23 5.35
C ALA A 16 -5.58 -0.49 5.20
N ALA A 17 -5.27 0.44 6.11
CA ALA A 17 -3.99 1.16 6.09
C ALA A 17 -2.80 0.26 6.41
N THR A 18 -2.96 -0.74 7.30
CA THR A 18 -1.92 -1.72 7.61
C THR A 18 -1.72 -2.76 6.51
N GLN A 19 -2.74 -3.05 5.70
CA GLN A 19 -2.60 -3.97 4.56
C GLN A 19 -2.00 -3.28 3.32
N ALA A 20 -2.29 -2.02 3.05
CA ALA A 20 -1.58 -1.24 2.04
C ALA A 20 -0.08 -1.07 2.38
N ALA A 21 0.24 -0.94 3.67
CA ALA A 21 1.62 -0.89 4.15
C ALA A 21 2.33 -2.25 4.20
N ALA A 22 1.59 -3.37 4.20
CA ALA A 22 2.15 -4.74 4.16
C ALA A 22 2.27 -5.28 2.72
N GLY A 23 1.61 -4.66 1.73
CA GLY A 23 1.56 -5.13 0.35
C GLY A 23 2.84 -4.94 -0.45
N ASP A 24 3.76 -4.09 0.00
CA ASP A 24 5.01 -3.81 -0.72
C ASP A 24 6.13 -4.84 -0.51
N ASP A 25 5.95 -5.82 0.40
CA ASP A 25 6.99 -6.81 0.72
C ASP A 25 6.69 -8.27 0.27
N LEU A 26 5.55 -8.52 -0.40
CA LEU A 26 5.22 -9.87 -0.91
C LEU A 26 4.75 -9.79 -2.36
N ALA A 27 5.46 -10.47 -3.24
CA ALA A 27 5.13 -10.60 -4.65
C ALA A 27 3.72 -11.18 -4.83
N VAL A 28 2.81 -10.39 -5.41
CA VAL A 28 1.49 -10.85 -5.79
C VAL A 28 1.52 -11.26 -7.25
N THR A 29 1.23 -12.51 -7.51
CA THR A 29 0.78 -12.96 -8.82
C THR A 29 -0.71 -12.64 -8.93
N SER A 30 -1.08 -11.60 -9.67
CA SER A 30 -2.47 -11.34 -10.01
C SER A 30 -2.78 -11.92 -11.39
N THR A 31 -3.76 -12.79 -11.43
CA THR A 31 -4.48 -13.13 -12.65
C THR A 31 -5.75 -12.27 -12.67
N ASP A 32 -5.83 -11.36 -13.63
CA ASP A 32 -7.02 -10.57 -13.90
C ASP A 32 -8.05 -11.37 -14.72
N PRO A 33 -9.33 -11.13 -14.52
CA PRO A 33 -10.33 -11.36 -15.55
C PRO A 33 -10.86 -10.05 -16.13
N GLU A 34 -11.10 -10.10 -17.42
CA GLU A 34 -11.50 -9.17 -18.44
C GLU A 34 -12.56 -8.11 -18.06
N GLY A 35 -12.30 -6.89 -18.56
CA GLY A 35 -13.22 -5.76 -18.49
C GLY A 35 -14.33 -5.80 -19.53
N THR A 36 -15.42 -5.16 -19.21
CA THR A 36 -16.43 -4.72 -20.18
C THR A 36 -16.80 -3.26 -19.91
N ASP A 37 -16.56 -2.42 -20.90
CA ASP A 37 -16.98 -1.01 -20.95
C ASP A 37 -18.51 -0.87 -20.92
N VAL A 38 -19.01 0.03 -20.06
CA VAL A 38 -20.35 0.59 -20.12
C VAL A 38 -20.26 2.10 -19.92
N PRO A 39 -20.86 2.93 -20.80
CA PRO A 39 -20.79 4.37 -20.71
C PRO A 39 -21.64 4.92 -19.55
N VAL A 40 -21.05 5.82 -18.77
CA VAL A 40 -21.70 6.51 -17.66
C VAL A 40 -22.63 7.59 -18.21
N ALA A 41 -23.93 7.42 -18.00
CA ALA A 41 -24.93 8.48 -18.11
C ALA A 41 -25.16 9.09 -16.73
N GLU A 42 -25.16 10.42 -16.65
CA GLU A 42 -25.64 11.16 -15.49
C GLU A 42 -27.07 10.71 -15.15
N GLN A 43 -27.24 10.01 -14.03
CA GLN A 43 -28.54 9.65 -13.48
C GLN A 43 -28.69 10.31 -12.13
N ASP A 44 -29.74 11.11 -12.01
CA ASP A 44 -30.16 11.76 -10.78
C ASP A 44 -30.34 10.77 -9.63
N LEU A 45 -29.90 11.14 -8.45
CA LEU A 45 -30.02 10.37 -7.21
C LEU A 45 -31.48 9.89 -6.95
N GLU A 46 -32.48 10.62 -7.45
CA GLU A 46 -33.90 10.26 -7.38
C GLU A 46 -34.27 9.08 -8.31
N ALA A 47 -33.52 8.85 -9.39
CA ALA A 47 -33.78 7.73 -10.29
C ALA A 47 -33.27 6.39 -9.76
N ASP A 48 -32.15 6.37 -9.05
CA ASP A 48 -31.64 5.16 -8.38
C ASP A 48 -32.51 4.75 -7.19
N LEU A 49 -33.10 5.70 -6.49
CA LEU A 49 -34.06 5.44 -5.41
C LEU A 49 -35.41 4.85 -5.90
N GLN A 50 -35.74 5.04 -7.20
CA GLN A 50 -36.99 4.51 -7.79
C GLN A 50 -36.85 3.08 -8.35
N ASN A 51 -35.63 2.56 -8.50
CA ASN A 51 -35.39 1.22 -9.04
C ASN A 51 -35.26 0.12 -7.98
N VAL A 52 -35.34 0.44 -6.69
CA VAL A 52 -35.41 -0.55 -5.62
C VAL A 52 -36.86 -1.04 -5.52
N GLY A 53 -37.14 -2.20 -6.10
CA GLY A 53 -38.46 -2.77 -6.11
C GLY A 53 -39.02 -3.06 -4.68
N PRO A 54 -40.34 -3.01 -4.49
CA PRO A 54 -40.98 -3.13 -3.19
C PRO A 54 -40.86 -4.53 -2.53
N ASP A 55 -40.13 -5.47 -3.10
CA ASP A 55 -40.05 -6.88 -2.65
C ASP A 55 -38.84 -7.19 -1.75
N SER A 56 -37.99 -6.20 -1.41
CA SER A 56 -36.75 -6.47 -0.65
C SER A 56 -36.92 -6.58 0.88
N ILE A 57 -38.02 -6.07 1.43
CA ILE A 57 -38.35 -6.22 2.85
C ILE A 57 -39.72 -6.91 2.93
N ARG A 58 -39.72 -8.14 3.46
CA ARG A 58 -40.99 -8.82 3.79
C ARG A 58 -41.75 -7.99 4.83
N ASP A 59 -43.02 -7.72 4.57
CA ASP A 59 -43.95 -6.89 5.39
C ASP A 59 -44.12 -7.37 6.84
N SER A 60 -43.36 -8.39 7.29
CA SER A 60 -43.51 -9.03 8.59
C SER A 60 -42.45 -8.64 9.62
N ASP A 61 -41.34 -7.95 9.23
CA ASP A 61 -40.31 -7.55 10.19
C ASP A 61 -40.62 -6.12 10.66
N GLU A 62 -40.91 -5.96 11.94
CA GLU A 62 -41.09 -4.67 12.59
C GLU A 62 -39.77 -3.87 12.49
N ILE A 63 -39.71 -2.89 11.56
CA ILE A 63 -38.54 -2.06 11.36
C ILE A 63 -38.32 -1.22 12.62
N SER A 64 -37.15 -1.39 13.27
CA SER A 64 -36.80 -0.69 14.50
C SER A 64 -35.41 -0.05 14.41
N LEU A 65 -35.15 0.93 15.28
CA LEU A 65 -33.80 1.54 15.38
C LEU A 65 -32.73 0.51 15.81
N ASP A 66 -33.12 -0.46 16.65
CA ASP A 66 -32.17 -1.52 17.07
C ASP A 66 -31.79 -2.43 15.91
N LEU A 67 -32.75 -2.73 15.01
CA LEU A 67 -32.50 -3.50 13.80
C LEU A 67 -31.60 -2.70 12.83
N LEU A 68 -31.85 -1.40 12.66
CA LEU A 68 -31.00 -0.53 11.83
C LEU A 68 -29.58 -0.45 12.38
N ASP A 69 -29.40 -0.32 13.70
CA ASP A 69 -28.07 -0.34 14.31
C ASP A 69 -27.36 -1.71 14.16
N ALA A 70 -28.12 -2.81 14.13
CA ALA A 70 -27.60 -4.13 13.83
C ALA A 70 -27.11 -4.25 12.38
N GLU A 71 -27.86 -3.69 11.42
CA GLU A 71 -27.44 -3.67 10.01
C GLU A 71 -26.19 -2.79 9.81
N PHE A 72 -26.06 -1.65 10.46
CA PHE A 72 -24.82 -0.86 10.42
C PHE A 72 -23.60 -1.65 10.91
N LYS A 73 -23.75 -2.41 11.99
CA LYS A 73 -22.67 -3.29 12.48
C LYS A 73 -22.37 -4.42 11.51
N ARG A 74 -23.40 -4.97 10.88
CA ARG A 74 -23.25 -6.06 9.90
C ARG A 74 -22.47 -5.59 8.67
N VAL A 75 -22.77 -4.41 8.12
CA VAL A 75 -21.96 -3.83 7.05
C VAL A 75 -20.49 -3.77 7.44
N GLY A 76 -20.20 -3.27 8.66
CA GLY A 76 -18.83 -3.19 9.15
C GLY A 76 -18.12 -4.53 9.20
N MET A 77 -18.80 -5.60 9.69
CA MET A 77 -18.23 -6.95 9.73
C MET A 77 -17.98 -7.50 8.32
N LEU A 78 -18.94 -7.36 7.41
CA LEU A 78 -18.82 -7.83 6.04
C LEU A 78 -17.69 -7.13 5.27
N VAL A 79 -17.46 -5.85 5.51
CA VAL A 79 -16.32 -5.11 4.93
C VAL A 79 -15.00 -5.68 5.45
N VAL A 80 -14.89 -5.98 6.75
CA VAL A 80 -13.70 -6.63 7.33
C VAL A 80 -13.45 -8.00 6.69
N ASP A 81 -14.52 -8.77 6.50
CA ASP A 81 -14.48 -10.11 5.90
C ASP A 81 -14.34 -10.08 4.37
N ARG A 82 -14.27 -8.86 3.76
CA ARG A 82 -14.22 -8.63 2.31
C ARG A 82 -15.41 -9.19 1.52
N ALA A 83 -16.54 -9.42 2.17
CA ALA A 83 -17.79 -9.86 1.56
C ALA A 83 -18.57 -8.64 0.99
N TYR A 84 -17.98 -7.96 0.02
CA TYR A 84 -18.44 -6.64 -0.45
C TYR A 84 -19.82 -6.69 -1.11
N ASP A 85 -20.16 -7.74 -1.85
CA ASP A 85 -21.48 -7.86 -2.49
C ASP A 85 -22.61 -7.99 -1.45
N GLU A 86 -22.35 -8.75 -0.38
CA GLU A 86 -23.30 -8.85 0.72
C GLU A 86 -23.35 -7.54 1.53
N ALA A 87 -22.20 -6.89 1.75
CA ALA A 87 -22.12 -5.59 2.41
C ALA A 87 -22.93 -4.52 1.67
N ASP A 88 -22.85 -4.46 0.33
CA ASP A 88 -23.62 -3.55 -0.51
C ASP A 88 -25.11 -3.76 -0.36
N SER A 89 -25.57 -5.01 -0.42
CA SER A 89 -26.97 -5.38 -0.25
C SER A 89 -27.51 -4.97 1.13
N VAL A 90 -26.70 -5.17 2.18
CA VAL A 90 -27.07 -4.78 3.55
C VAL A 90 -27.07 -3.26 3.71
N ALA A 91 -26.11 -2.55 3.12
CA ALA A 91 -26.04 -1.09 3.17
C ALA A 91 -27.24 -0.42 2.48
N LYS A 92 -27.63 -0.92 1.30
CA LYS A 92 -28.83 -0.44 0.58
C LYS A 92 -30.10 -0.68 1.40
N ARG A 93 -30.25 -1.85 2.02
CA ARG A 93 -31.38 -2.11 2.93
C ARG A 93 -31.38 -1.16 4.14
N ALA A 94 -30.21 -0.86 4.72
CA ALA A 94 -30.11 0.10 5.81
C ALA A 94 -30.56 1.52 5.41
N ILE A 95 -30.32 1.95 4.15
CA ILE A 95 -30.84 3.21 3.61
C ILE A 95 -32.36 3.21 3.59
N GLU A 96 -33.01 2.13 3.07
CA GLU A 96 -34.47 2.02 3.04
C GLU A 96 -35.06 2.08 4.46
N MET A 97 -34.44 1.40 5.41
CA MET A 97 -34.87 1.42 6.81
C MET A 97 -34.73 2.82 7.41
N ALA A 98 -33.61 3.50 7.19
CA ALA A 98 -33.37 4.86 7.68
C ALA A 98 -34.42 5.86 7.15
N ILE A 99 -34.75 5.79 5.85
CA ILE A 99 -35.79 6.63 5.23
C ILE A 99 -37.14 6.37 5.87
N ARG A 100 -37.54 5.11 6.06
CA ARG A 100 -38.84 4.75 6.65
C ARG A 100 -38.97 5.14 8.13
N LEU A 101 -37.88 5.02 8.90
CA LEU A 101 -37.88 5.29 10.33
C LEU A 101 -37.79 6.78 10.67
N LYS A 102 -36.94 7.53 9.96
CA LYS A 102 -36.54 8.89 10.33
C LYS A 102 -36.60 9.90 9.18
N GLY A 103 -36.76 9.43 7.97
CA GLY A 103 -36.78 10.28 6.76
C GLY A 103 -35.42 10.51 6.11
N PRO A 104 -35.43 11.08 4.89
CA PRO A 104 -34.24 11.14 4.02
C PRO A 104 -33.17 12.14 4.48
N ARG A 105 -33.46 13.04 5.42
CA ARG A 105 -32.50 14.04 5.94
C ARG A 105 -32.20 13.82 7.43
N SER A 106 -32.27 12.58 7.90
CA SER A 106 -32.02 12.21 9.30
C SER A 106 -30.54 11.85 9.52
N ALA A 107 -30.12 11.87 10.79
CA ALA A 107 -28.79 11.43 11.18
C ALA A 107 -28.57 9.93 10.84
N GLU A 108 -29.63 9.12 10.92
CA GLU A 108 -29.64 7.73 10.53
C GLU A 108 -29.37 7.56 9.03
N MET A 109 -29.94 8.44 8.20
CA MET A 109 -29.68 8.45 6.76
C MET A 109 -28.23 8.83 6.45
N ALA A 110 -27.66 9.82 7.13
CA ALA A 110 -26.25 10.17 6.97
C ALA A 110 -25.31 9.00 7.30
N LYS A 111 -25.64 8.21 8.34
CA LYS A 111 -24.90 7.00 8.69
C LYS A 111 -25.05 5.91 7.62
N ALA A 112 -26.25 5.71 7.10
CA ALA A 112 -26.54 4.71 6.07
C ALA A 112 -25.78 5.04 4.78
N LEU A 113 -25.78 6.30 4.34
CA LEU A 113 -25.00 6.77 3.19
C LEU A 113 -23.49 6.61 3.41
N THR A 114 -23.00 6.94 4.61
CA THR A 114 -21.59 6.72 4.96
C THR A 114 -21.19 5.26 4.84
N ASN A 115 -22.04 4.33 5.31
CA ASN A 115 -21.77 2.90 5.22
C ASN A 115 -21.79 2.40 3.77
N LEU A 116 -22.75 2.83 2.94
CA LEU A 116 -22.77 2.50 1.53
C LEU A 116 -21.53 3.04 0.81
N ALA A 117 -21.15 4.30 1.07
CA ALA A 117 -19.95 4.91 0.49
C ALA A 117 -18.66 4.18 0.87
N ILE A 118 -18.56 3.63 2.09
CA ILE A 118 -17.44 2.78 2.50
C ILE A 118 -17.37 1.52 1.62
N VAL A 119 -18.50 0.85 1.39
CA VAL A 119 -18.53 -0.35 0.53
C VAL A 119 -18.12 0.00 -0.90
N GLN A 120 -18.66 1.09 -1.45
CA GLN A 120 -18.32 1.58 -2.79
C GLN A 120 -16.84 1.95 -2.91
N HIS A 121 -16.24 2.54 -1.88
CA HIS A 121 -14.80 2.81 -1.84
C HIS A 121 -13.99 1.51 -1.98
N TYR A 122 -14.32 0.45 -1.21
CA TYR A 122 -13.61 -0.83 -1.26
C TYR A 122 -13.86 -1.64 -2.54
N THR A 123 -14.90 -1.31 -3.28
CA THR A 123 -15.19 -1.87 -4.62
C THR A 123 -14.70 -0.97 -5.75
N ALA A 124 -13.82 -0.01 -5.45
CA ALA A 124 -13.24 0.96 -6.38
C ALA A 124 -14.25 1.86 -7.14
N GLN A 125 -15.49 1.97 -6.64
CA GLN A 125 -16.51 2.88 -7.15
C GLN A 125 -16.35 4.28 -6.54
N TYR A 126 -15.17 4.92 -6.76
CA TYR A 126 -14.77 6.12 -6.03
C TYR A 126 -15.70 7.32 -6.23
N ASP A 127 -16.20 7.56 -7.45
CA ASP A 127 -17.10 8.67 -7.73
C ASP A 127 -18.45 8.51 -7.02
N ALA A 128 -19.02 7.31 -7.01
CA ALA A 128 -20.24 7.01 -6.27
C ALA A 128 -20.04 7.14 -4.75
N ALA A 129 -18.88 6.66 -4.24
CA ALA A 129 -18.53 6.82 -2.84
C ALA A 129 -18.44 8.30 -2.45
N GLU A 130 -17.81 9.15 -3.27
CA GLU A 130 -17.71 10.59 -3.01
C GLU A 130 -19.06 11.25 -2.92
N GLN A 131 -19.98 10.97 -3.88
CA GLN A 131 -21.33 11.51 -3.87
C GLN A 131 -22.08 11.14 -2.59
N ASN A 132 -21.99 9.89 -2.15
CA ASN A 132 -22.66 9.44 -0.93
C ASN A 132 -22.03 10.02 0.34
N PHE A 133 -20.67 10.16 0.39
CA PHE A 133 -20.02 10.85 1.51
C PHE A 133 -20.40 12.34 1.55
N GLN A 134 -20.45 13.02 0.41
CA GLN A 134 -20.87 14.43 0.33
C GLN A 134 -22.31 14.60 0.79
N SER A 135 -23.24 13.75 0.33
CA SER A 135 -24.63 13.76 0.79
C SER A 135 -24.76 13.52 2.29
N ALA A 136 -23.94 12.63 2.87
CA ALA A 136 -23.92 12.39 4.31
C ALA A 136 -23.41 13.63 5.07
N ILE A 137 -22.38 14.30 4.56
CA ILE A 137 -21.82 15.52 5.13
C ILE A 137 -22.88 16.65 5.11
N GLU A 138 -23.56 16.86 3.98
CA GLU A 138 -24.61 17.86 3.84
C GLU A 138 -25.76 17.62 4.83
N ILE A 139 -26.21 16.39 5.00
CA ILE A 139 -27.26 16.05 5.97
C ILE A 139 -26.81 16.37 7.41
N ILE A 140 -25.56 16.08 7.76
CA ILE A 140 -25.03 16.38 9.10
C ILE A 140 -24.95 17.90 9.31
N GLU A 141 -24.45 18.65 8.33
CA GLU A 141 -24.32 20.12 8.40
C GLU A 141 -25.67 20.83 8.49
N ASP A 142 -26.69 20.29 7.81
CA ASP A 142 -28.04 20.86 7.86
C ASP A 142 -28.74 20.62 9.21
N ASN A 143 -28.47 19.48 9.85
CA ASN A 143 -29.11 19.11 11.11
C ASN A 143 -28.38 19.66 12.34
N GLU A 144 -27.07 19.84 12.24
CA GLU A 144 -26.20 20.21 13.35
C GLU A 144 -25.40 21.47 12.96
N ASP A 145 -24.09 21.40 13.01
CA ASP A 145 -23.19 22.46 12.57
C ASP A 145 -21.99 21.92 11.78
N ARG A 146 -21.28 22.84 11.12
CA ARG A 146 -20.13 22.52 10.26
C ARG A 146 -18.88 22.03 11.00
N LEU A 147 -18.92 22.02 12.31
CA LEU A 147 -17.85 21.55 13.19
C LEU A 147 -18.29 20.36 14.04
N ASN A 148 -19.46 19.77 13.75
CA ASN A 148 -19.95 18.61 14.48
C ASN A 148 -18.99 17.41 14.33
N SER A 149 -18.70 16.73 15.43
CA SER A 149 -17.77 15.60 15.46
C SER A 149 -18.19 14.42 14.58
N GLN A 150 -19.48 14.29 14.24
CA GLN A 150 -19.98 13.26 13.34
C GLN A 150 -19.47 13.42 11.90
N LEU A 151 -18.98 14.60 11.51
CA LEU A 151 -18.38 14.86 10.20
C LEU A 151 -17.04 14.16 9.99
N VAL A 152 -16.32 13.78 11.05
CA VAL A 152 -14.96 13.24 10.94
C VAL A 152 -14.91 11.97 10.08
N ASN A 153 -15.84 11.04 10.32
CA ASN A 153 -15.86 9.76 9.57
C ASN A 153 -16.19 9.94 8.10
N PRO A 154 -17.27 10.62 7.68
CA PRO A 154 -17.55 10.82 6.26
C PRO A 154 -16.48 11.71 5.58
N LEU A 155 -15.91 12.70 6.23
CA LEU A 155 -14.78 13.48 5.68
C LEU A 155 -13.55 12.59 5.42
N ARG A 156 -13.21 11.69 6.35
CA ARG A 156 -12.10 10.77 6.16
C ARG A 156 -12.37 9.80 5.00
N GLY A 157 -13.58 9.26 4.90
CA GLY A 157 -14.00 8.40 3.79
C GLY A 157 -13.98 9.12 2.44
N LEU A 158 -14.48 10.35 2.41
CA LEU A 158 -14.44 11.22 1.23
C LEU A 158 -13.00 11.43 0.76
N ALA A 159 -12.11 11.81 1.67
CA ALA A 159 -10.70 12.02 1.34
C ALA A 159 -10.01 10.75 0.82
N ALA A 160 -10.30 9.59 1.41
CA ALA A 160 -9.77 8.31 0.93
C ALA A 160 -10.24 8.03 -0.51
N SER A 161 -11.53 8.24 -0.81
CA SER A 161 -12.10 8.05 -2.16
C SER A 161 -11.51 9.04 -3.17
N GLN A 162 -11.33 10.31 -2.78
CA GLN A 162 -10.66 11.33 -3.60
C GLN A 162 -9.22 10.95 -3.91
N LEU A 163 -8.49 10.41 -2.94
CA LEU A 163 -7.09 10.01 -3.11
C LEU A 163 -6.96 8.83 -4.08
N GLU A 164 -7.77 7.77 -3.89
CA GLU A 164 -7.76 6.61 -4.78
C GLU A 164 -8.37 6.94 -6.16
N GLY A 165 -9.30 7.90 -6.23
CA GLY A 165 -9.82 8.47 -7.47
C GLY A 165 -8.84 9.43 -8.19
N GLY A 166 -7.59 9.55 -7.71
CA GLY A 166 -6.54 10.36 -8.35
C GLY A 166 -6.66 11.86 -8.12
N ARG A 167 -7.35 12.30 -7.07
CA ARG A 167 -7.58 13.72 -6.70
C ARG A 167 -6.92 14.07 -5.35
N PRO A 168 -5.59 13.97 -5.22
CA PRO A 168 -4.91 14.17 -3.94
C PRO A 168 -5.07 15.58 -3.37
N ASP A 169 -5.19 16.62 -4.20
CA ASP A 169 -5.43 18.00 -3.75
C ASP A 169 -6.76 18.15 -3.01
N LEU A 170 -7.84 17.52 -3.53
CA LEU A 170 -9.13 17.50 -2.86
C LEU A 170 -9.07 16.70 -1.56
N ALA A 171 -8.39 15.56 -1.57
CA ALA A 171 -8.19 14.73 -0.39
C ALA A 171 -7.46 15.50 0.72
N SER A 172 -6.42 16.26 0.37
CA SER A 172 -5.68 17.13 1.31
C SER A 172 -6.62 18.14 1.99
N ASN A 173 -7.39 18.89 1.20
CA ASN A 173 -8.33 19.88 1.74
C ASN A 173 -9.38 19.24 2.66
N THR A 174 -9.91 18.10 2.26
CA THR A 174 -10.92 17.36 3.02
C THR A 174 -10.34 16.85 4.36
N LEU A 175 -9.10 16.35 4.36
CA LEU A 175 -8.43 15.90 5.58
C LEU A 175 -8.08 17.07 6.51
N HIS A 176 -7.63 18.20 5.97
CA HIS A 176 -7.41 19.39 6.80
C HIS A 176 -8.69 19.83 7.51
N ARG A 177 -9.82 19.75 6.82
CA ARG A 177 -11.13 20.01 7.43
C ARG A 177 -11.44 19.01 8.54
N ALA A 178 -11.21 17.72 8.33
CA ALA A 178 -11.42 16.68 9.34
C ALA A 178 -10.54 16.90 10.59
N VAL A 179 -9.26 17.23 10.38
CA VAL A 179 -8.33 17.59 11.47
C VAL A 179 -8.84 18.80 12.24
N HIS A 180 -9.33 19.83 11.55
CA HIS A 180 -9.88 21.02 12.20
C HIS A 180 -11.12 20.69 13.03
N VAL A 181 -12.06 19.90 12.52
CA VAL A 181 -13.25 19.45 13.27
C VAL A 181 -12.81 18.69 14.54
N THR A 182 -11.87 17.75 14.42
CA THR A 182 -11.37 17.00 15.57
C THR A 182 -10.65 17.90 16.58
N HIS A 183 -9.89 18.88 16.09
CA HIS A 183 -9.19 19.84 16.95
C HIS A 183 -10.17 20.68 17.77
N VAL A 184 -11.24 21.16 17.16
CA VAL A 184 -12.25 21.98 17.86
C VAL A 184 -13.01 21.19 18.91
N ASN A 185 -13.37 19.94 18.61
CA ASN A 185 -14.17 19.11 19.53
C ASN A 185 -13.34 18.49 20.66
N ASP A 186 -12.13 18.00 20.37
CA ASP A 186 -11.36 17.16 21.28
C ASP A 186 -10.03 17.80 21.72
N GLY A 187 -9.73 19.00 21.20
CA GLY A 187 -8.51 19.75 21.48
C GLY A 187 -7.31 19.38 20.60
N PRO A 188 -6.23 20.19 20.66
CA PRO A 188 -5.11 20.14 19.70
C PRO A 188 -4.20 18.93 19.84
N HIS A 189 -4.34 18.13 20.88
CA HIS A 189 -3.42 17.03 21.19
C HIS A 189 -4.17 15.72 21.46
N ASN A 190 -5.31 15.51 20.82
CA ASN A 190 -6.06 14.28 21.01
C ASN A 190 -5.55 13.16 20.08
N ALA A 191 -5.67 11.92 20.55
CA ALA A 191 -5.24 10.74 19.80
C ALA A 191 -6.07 10.50 18.52
N GLY A 192 -7.30 11.04 18.44
CA GLY A 192 -8.15 10.93 17.26
C GLY A 192 -7.59 11.62 16.01
N GLN A 193 -6.66 12.57 16.20
CA GLN A 193 -5.98 13.23 15.08
C GLN A 193 -4.94 12.33 14.40
N VAL A 194 -4.40 11.32 15.07
CA VAL A 194 -3.29 10.50 14.56
C VAL A 194 -3.65 9.85 13.24
N GLU A 195 -4.83 9.22 13.13
CA GLU A 195 -5.29 8.56 11.89
C GLU A 195 -5.48 9.56 10.74
N LEU A 196 -5.98 10.76 11.03
CA LEU A 196 -6.16 11.82 10.02
C LEU A 196 -4.82 12.37 9.53
N LEU A 197 -3.86 12.56 10.44
CA LEU A 197 -2.51 13.01 10.11
C LEU A 197 -1.74 11.94 9.33
N ASP A 198 -1.96 10.65 9.63
CA ASP A 198 -1.42 9.55 8.83
C ASP A 198 -1.98 9.55 7.41
N SER A 199 -3.30 9.75 7.27
CA SER A 199 -3.92 9.86 5.95
C SER A 199 -3.40 11.08 5.18
N LEU A 200 -3.21 12.22 5.85
CA LEU A 200 -2.63 13.42 5.24
C LEU A 200 -1.17 13.20 4.85
N THR A 201 -0.40 12.43 5.64
CA THR A 201 0.95 12.02 5.27
C THR A 201 0.95 11.21 3.97
N GLU A 202 0.02 10.25 3.82
CA GLU A 202 -0.13 9.46 2.59
C GLU A 202 -0.42 10.35 1.38
N VAL A 203 -1.34 11.31 1.53
CA VAL A 203 -1.65 12.31 0.49
C VAL A 203 -0.39 13.09 0.10
N ASN A 204 0.36 13.62 1.07
CA ASN A 204 1.57 14.38 0.81
C ASN A 204 2.65 13.54 0.11
N VAL A 205 2.80 12.27 0.48
CA VAL A 205 3.72 11.35 -0.20
C VAL A 205 3.32 11.15 -1.67
N ARG A 206 2.03 10.96 -1.96
CA ARG A 206 1.54 10.84 -3.35
C ARG A 206 1.69 12.13 -4.16
N MET A 207 1.65 13.29 -3.50
CA MET A 207 1.92 14.61 -4.11
C MET A 207 3.41 14.92 -4.25
N GLY A 208 4.31 14.06 -3.74
CA GLY A 208 5.75 14.30 -3.73
C GLY A 208 6.21 15.34 -2.69
N LEU A 209 5.34 15.74 -1.76
CA LEU A 209 5.61 16.70 -0.68
C LEU A 209 6.25 15.98 0.51
N HIS A 210 7.50 15.54 0.34
CA HIS A 210 8.16 14.64 1.29
C HIS A 210 8.54 15.32 2.61
N GLU A 211 8.91 16.61 2.58
CA GLU A 211 9.24 17.36 3.79
C GLU A 211 8.00 17.57 4.66
N GLU A 212 6.88 17.96 4.05
CA GLU A 212 5.59 18.14 4.73
C GLU A 212 5.08 16.80 5.29
N ALA A 213 5.27 15.71 4.56
CA ALA A 213 4.96 14.37 5.06
C ALA A 213 5.79 14.00 6.29
N ASN A 214 7.09 14.38 6.31
CA ASN A 214 7.96 14.15 7.46
C ASN A 214 7.52 14.97 8.68
N GLU A 215 7.16 16.25 8.50
CA GLU A 215 6.67 17.13 9.60
C GLU A 215 5.38 16.58 10.21
N LEU A 216 4.46 16.06 9.39
CA LEU A 216 3.25 15.41 9.88
C LEU A 216 3.58 14.17 10.72
N GLN A 217 4.52 13.33 10.27
CA GLN A 217 4.93 12.14 11.02
C GLN A 217 5.69 12.49 12.30
N ASP A 218 6.42 13.58 12.35
CA ASP A 218 7.00 14.10 13.59
C ASP A 218 5.90 14.53 14.58
N THR A 219 4.84 15.15 14.08
CA THR A 219 3.65 15.51 14.88
C THR A 219 2.93 14.26 15.40
N VAL A 220 2.69 13.25 14.52
CA VAL A 220 2.10 11.95 14.91
C VAL A 220 2.95 11.28 15.99
N TYR A 221 4.28 11.25 15.79
CA TYR A 221 5.18 10.70 16.79
C TYR A 221 5.07 11.43 18.13
N ALA A 222 5.10 12.77 18.13
CA ALA A 222 4.99 13.57 19.33
C ALA A 222 3.64 13.35 20.08
N LEU A 223 2.53 13.20 19.35
CA LEU A 223 1.23 12.87 19.94
C LEU A 223 1.23 11.49 20.60
N ASN A 224 1.76 10.49 19.90
CA ASN A 224 1.79 9.11 20.40
C ASN A 224 2.69 8.91 21.63
N VAL A 225 3.78 9.68 21.74
CA VAL A 225 4.77 9.49 22.81
C VAL A 225 4.64 10.48 23.97
N ARG A 226 3.69 11.39 23.92
CA ARG A 226 3.55 12.50 24.87
C ARG A 226 3.54 12.09 26.35
N HIS A 227 2.99 10.91 26.64
CA HIS A 227 2.84 10.37 27.98
C HIS A 227 3.73 9.16 28.25
N ILE A 228 4.66 8.86 27.33
CA ILE A 228 5.57 7.71 27.42
C ILE A 228 6.97 8.21 27.83
N GLU A 229 7.58 7.53 28.79
CA GLU A 229 8.94 7.84 29.22
C GLU A 229 9.95 7.61 28.08
N ASN A 230 10.97 8.47 28.02
CA ASN A 230 12.04 8.34 27.06
C ASN A 230 12.71 6.95 27.20
N ASP A 231 12.92 6.31 26.05
CA ASP A 231 13.53 4.98 25.95
C ASP A 231 12.73 3.83 26.61
N SER A 232 11.42 4.06 26.87
CA SER A 232 10.48 2.99 27.20
C SER A 232 10.23 2.06 26.01
N ILE A 233 9.97 0.78 26.31
CA ILE A 233 9.56 -0.21 25.30
C ILE A 233 8.26 0.16 24.59
N GLU A 234 7.40 0.91 25.25
CA GLU A 234 6.13 1.41 24.71
C GLU A 234 6.30 2.38 23.53
N LEU A 235 7.51 2.95 23.37
CA LEU A 235 7.86 3.78 22.20
C LEU A 235 8.05 2.98 20.92
N ILE A 236 8.33 1.67 21.03
CA ILE A 236 8.75 0.84 19.89
C ILE A 236 7.75 0.87 18.72
N PRO A 237 6.42 0.69 18.92
CA PRO A 237 5.46 0.75 17.82
C PRO A 237 5.51 2.09 17.07
N SER A 238 5.56 3.20 17.80
CA SER A 238 5.63 4.55 17.21
C SER A 238 6.95 4.80 16.48
N LEU A 239 8.08 4.33 17.01
CA LEU A 239 9.38 4.39 16.34
C LEU A 239 9.41 3.55 15.07
N MET A 240 8.86 2.33 15.11
CA MET A 240 8.80 1.44 13.93
C MET A 240 7.94 2.05 12.82
N LYS A 241 6.80 2.66 13.17
CA LYS A 241 5.95 3.37 12.24
C LYS A 241 6.68 4.57 11.63
N ARG A 242 7.34 5.38 12.45
CA ARG A 242 8.15 6.51 11.99
C ARG A 242 9.24 6.07 11.01
N ALA A 243 9.99 5.01 11.34
CA ALA A 243 11.02 4.47 10.45
C ALA A 243 10.45 4.00 9.11
N HIS A 244 9.26 3.38 9.11
CA HIS A 244 8.57 3.00 7.88
C HIS A 244 8.26 4.22 6.99
N TRP A 245 7.72 5.29 7.55
CA TRP A 245 7.47 6.53 6.81
C TRP A 245 8.76 7.17 6.29
N GLN A 246 9.80 7.26 7.13
CA GLN A 246 11.12 7.77 6.72
C GLN A 246 11.69 6.98 5.54
N HIS A 247 11.49 5.66 5.53
CA HIS A 247 11.84 4.81 4.39
C HIS A 247 11.08 5.22 3.11
N ARG A 248 9.75 5.33 3.19
CA ARG A 248 8.88 5.63 2.04
C ARG A 248 9.18 6.98 1.40
N ILE A 249 9.56 7.99 2.19
CA ILE A 249 9.90 9.33 1.69
C ILE A 249 11.39 9.48 1.36
N GLY A 250 12.21 8.41 1.49
CA GLY A 250 13.62 8.41 1.14
C GLY A 250 14.55 9.00 2.21
N PHE A 251 14.09 9.23 3.43
CA PHE A 251 14.88 9.77 4.56
C PHE A 251 15.66 8.64 5.26
N ILE A 252 16.58 8.04 4.50
CA ILE A 252 17.27 6.80 4.89
C ILE A 252 18.19 6.99 6.11
N ASN A 253 18.79 8.15 6.30
CA ASN A 253 19.65 8.41 7.46
C ASN A 253 18.84 8.51 8.76
N GLU A 254 17.68 9.14 8.70
CA GLU A 254 16.72 9.25 9.78
C GLU A 254 16.13 7.88 10.12
N GLU A 255 15.74 7.09 9.12
CA GLU A 255 15.30 5.70 9.27
C GLU A 255 16.34 4.87 10.04
N ARG A 256 17.61 4.93 9.64
CA ARG A 256 18.70 4.24 10.32
C ARG A 256 18.87 4.69 11.76
N SER A 257 18.76 6.00 12.01
CA SER A 257 18.82 6.56 13.36
C SER A 257 17.69 6.05 14.23
N THR A 258 16.49 5.96 13.68
CA THR A 258 15.30 5.44 14.34
C THR A 258 15.45 3.96 14.67
N TYR A 259 15.89 3.10 13.73
CA TYR A 259 16.15 1.69 14.02
C TYR A 259 17.26 1.48 15.06
N ARG A 260 18.33 2.30 15.04
CA ARG A 260 19.36 2.24 16.09
C ARG A 260 18.79 2.59 17.46
N ARG A 261 17.83 3.51 17.56
CA ARG A 261 17.13 3.82 18.81
C ARG A 261 16.28 2.64 19.27
N VAL A 262 15.51 2.01 18.38
CA VAL A 262 14.75 0.79 18.68
C VAL A 262 15.66 -0.32 19.22
N ILE A 263 16.81 -0.56 18.57
CA ILE A 263 17.78 -1.55 19.01
C ILE A 263 18.30 -1.24 20.42
N ARG A 264 18.65 0.03 20.71
CA ARG A 264 19.13 0.42 22.05
C ARG A 264 18.08 0.17 23.14
N ILE A 265 16.80 0.48 22.86
CA ILE A 265 15.71 0.24 23.81
C ILE A 265 15.55 -1.26 24.10
N TYR A 266 15.55 -2.10 23.07
CA TYR A 266 15.48 -3.55 23.24
C TYR A 266 16.70 -4.11 23.98
N GLU A 267 17.90 -3.63 23.64
CA GLU A 267 19.14 -4.05 24.32
C GLU A 267 19.15 -3.70 25.81
N ALA A 268 18.67 -2.50 26.15
CA ALA A 268 18.59 -2.05 27.55
C ALA A 268 17.58 -2.88 28.35
N LYS A 269 16.46 -3.30 27.72
CA LYS A 269 15.39 -4.03 28.41
C LYS A 269 15.63 -5.53 28.47
N PHE A 270 16.10 -6.15 27.38
CA PHE A 270 16.14 -7.61 27.20
C PHE A 270 17.56 -8.15 26.98
N GLY A 271 18.55 -7.25 26.88
CA GLY A 271 19.94 -7.65 26.60
C GLY A 271 20.28 -7.79 25.12
N LYS A 272 21.58 -7.94 24.83
CA LYS A 272 22.16 -7.89 23.47
C LYS A 272 21.85 -9.11 22.59
N ALA A 273 21.33 -10.18 23.18
CA ALA A 273 20.98 -11.42 22.49
C ALA A 273 19.46 -11.65 22.39
N ALA A 274 18.64 -10.64 22.68
CA ALA A 274 17.18 -10.76 22.69
C ALA A 274 16.61 -11.01 21.30
N LEU A 275 15.60 -11.89 21.17
CA LEU A 275 14.91 -12.23 19.92
C LEU A 275 14.24 -11.00 19.25
N GLN A 276 13.75 -10.07 20.06
CA GLN A 276 13.13 -8.83 19.59
C GLN A 276 14.08 -7.97 18.73
N LEU A 277 15.38 -8.19 18.82
CA LEU A 277 16.40 -7.49 18.03
C LEU A 277 16.47 -7.96 16.57
N ILE A 278 15.98 -9.16 16.25
CA ILE A 278 16.09 -9.74 14.90
C ILE A 278 15.47 -8.82 13.86
N ARG A 279 14.19 -8.45 14.04
CA ARG A 279 13.47 -7.60 13.08
C ARG A 279 14.12 -6.23 12.87
N PRO A 280 14.39 -5.40 13.89
CA PRO A 280 15.01 -4.09 13.69
C PRO A 280 16.46 -4.18 13.17
N LEU A 281 17.21 -5.25 13.47
CA LEU A 281 18.52 -5.48 12.87
C LEU A 281 18.43 -5.78 11.38
N VAL A 282 17.46 -6.62 10.95
CA VAL A 282 17.21 -6.92 9.53
C VAL A 282 16.81 -5.65 8.79
N LEU A 283 15.88 -4.86 9.32
CA LEU A 283 15.42 -3.60 8.69
C LEU A 283 16.55 -2.57 8.60
N LEU A 284 17.34 -2.41 9.68
CA LEU A 284 18.52 -1.55 9.65
C LEU A 284 19.53 -2.03 8.60
N GLY A 285 19.76 -3.34 8.50
CA GLY A 285 20.62 -3.93 7.48
C GLY A 285 20.13 -3.65 6.06
N LYS A 286 18.83 -3.84 5.81
CA LYS A 286 18.19 -3.55 4.50
C LYS A 286 18.36 -2.09 4.09
N SER A 287 18.27 -1.14 5.02
CA SER A 287 18.38 0.30 4.73
C SER A 287 19.71 0.70 4.06
N PHE A 288 20.76 -0.11 4.22
CA PHE A 288 22.05 0.10 3.53
C PHE A 288 22.04 -0.32 2.04
N SER A 289 21.01 -1.07 1.61
CA SER A 289 20.85 -1.47 0.21
C SER A 289 20.07 -0.47 -0.63
N TYR A 290 19.41 0.51 0.00
CA TYR A 290 18.54 1.49 -0.68
C TYR A 290 19.24 2.78 -1.09
N LEU A 291 20.45 3.04 -0.61
CA LEU A 291 21.19 4.24 -1.07
C LEU A 291 21.53 4.09 -2.55
N ASP A 292 21.14 5.09 -3.32
CA ASP A 292 21.64 5.28 -4.67
C ASP A 292 23.15 5.52 -4.59
N MET A 293 23.91 4.61 -5.19
CA MET A 293 25.36 4.57 -5.10
C MET A 293 26.03 5.68 -5.93
N SER A 294 25.33 6.76 -6.20
CA SER A 294 25.82 7.86 -7.05
C SER A 294 26.79 8.81 -6.37
N GLY A 295 27.05 8.68 -5.07
CA GLY A 295 27.94 9.57 -4.32
C GLY A 295 29.13 8.86 -3.69
N GLU A 296 30.30 9.53 -3.65
CA GLU A 296 31.52 9.03 -3.00
C GLU A 296 31.33 8.74 -1.50
N GLN A 297 30.39 9.45 -0.87
CA GLN A 297 30.02 9.28 0.52
C GLN A 297 29.17 8.02 0.74
N ALA A 298 28.24 7.72 -0.17
CA ALA A 298 27.45 6.50 -0.18
C ALA A 298 28.34 5.27 -0.39
N LEU A 299 29.36 5.37 -1.23
CA LEU A 299 30.35 4.31 -1.46
C LEU A 299 31.19 4.04 -0.21
N ARG A 300 31.60 5.06 0.55
CA ARG A 300 32.32 4.92 1.81
C ARG A 300 31.46 4.29 2.89
N GLU A 301 30.21 4.69 3.05
CA GLU A 301 29.29 4.11 4.04
C GLU A 301 28.92 2.66 3.69
N ALA A 302 28.67 2.35 2.44
CA ALA A 302 28.41 1.00 1.97
C ALA A 302 29.63 0.08 2.15
N THR A 303 30.87 0.61 2.03
CA THR A 303 32.09 -0.18 2.15
C THR A 303 32.53 -0.36 3.60
N LEU A 304 32.31 0.64 4.48
CA LEU A 304 32.84 0.66 5.85
C LEU A 304 31.86 0.11 6.90
N SER A 305 30.57 0.12 6.64
CA SER A 305 29.55 -0.32 7.60
C SER A 305 28.39 -1.10 6.96
N GLY A 306 28.64 -1.71 5.80
CA GLY A 306 27.60 -2.42 5.04
C GLY A 306 26.67 -3.25 5.92
N GLY A 307 25.40 -3.29 5.59
CA GLY A 307 24.35 -3.96 6.37
C GLY A 307 24.68 -5.36 6.89
N GLU A 308 25.74 -5.99 6.34
CA GLU A 308 26.20 -7.34 6.68
C GLU A 308 26.38 -7.58 8.19
N ILE A 309 26.89 -6.59 8.93
CA ILE A 309 27.11 -6.75 10.39
C ILE A 309 25.79 -6.93 11.15
N TYR A 310 24.74 -6.25 10.73
CA TYR A 310 23.42 -6.32 11.34
C TYR A 310 22.71 -7.63 10.98
N PHE A 311 22.79 -8.06 9.73
CA PHE A 311 22.26 -9.36 9.31
C PHE A 311 22.97 -10.53 9.99
N LYS A 312 24.32 -10.51 10.08
CA LYS A 312 25.08 -11.53 10.79
C LYS A 312 24.73 -11.58 12.28
N ARG A 313 24.50 -10.40 12.88
CA ARG A 313 24.06 -10.36 14.29
C ARG A 313 22.66 -10.96 14.45
N ALA A 314 21.71 -10.64 13.54
CA ALA A 314 20.37 -11.22 13.56
C ALA A 314 20.41 -12.75 13.41
N VAL A 315 21.19 -13.26 12.45
CA VAL A 315 21.40 -14.71 12.26
C VAL A 315 21.99 -15.38 13.48
N ARG A 316 23.00 -14.76 14.12
CA ARG A 316 23.61 -15.31 15.34
C ARG A 316 22.61 -15.37 16.49
N ILE A 317 21.83 -14.30 16.73
CA ILE A 317 20.78 -14.30 17.76
C ILE A 317 19.77 -15.41 17.47
N ALA A 318 19.30 -15.52 16.23
CA ALA A 318 18.35 -16.56 15.84
C ALA A 318 18.90 -17.99 15.99
N ALA A 319 20.21 -18.19 15.82
CA ALA A 319 20.84 -19.50 15.96
C ALA A 319 21.13 -19.90 17.42
N GLU A 320 21.43 -18.94 18.28
CA GLU A 320 21.93 -19.19 19.65
C GLU A 320 20.85 -19.07 20.73
N HIS A 321 19.74 -18.37 20.46
CA HIS A 321 18.69 -18.15 21.46
C HIS A 321 17.81 -19.40 21.64
N PRO A 322 17.58 -19.87 22.87
CA PRO A 322 16.86 -21.12 23.12
C PRO A 322 15.38 -21.07 22.73
N ASP A 323 14.76 -19.89 22.79
CA ASP A 323 13.34 -19.70 22.47
C ASP A 323 13.10 -19.30 21.00
N THR A 324 14.11 -19.40 20.15
CA THR A 324 13.96 -19.10 18.72
C THR A 324 13.11 -20.16 18.03
N ASN A 325 12.30 -19.73 17.08
CA ASN A 325 11.59 -20.62 16.19
C ASN A 325 12.24 -20.64 14.79
N TRP A 326 11.82 -21.60 13.97
CA TRP A 326 12.35 -21.76 12.62
C TRP A 326 12.01 -20.58 11.69
N GLU A 327 10.89 -19.88 11.91
CA GLU A 327 10.49 -18.69 11.13
C GLU A 327 11.49 -17.55 11.35
N MET A 328 11.85 -17.25 12.61
CA MET A 328 12.85 -16.22 12.93
C MET A 328 14.21 -16.55 12.34
N GLN A 329 14.62 -17.83 12.37
CA GLN A 329 15.86 -18.30 11.75
C GLN A 329 15.81 -18.10 10.23
N THR A 330 14.69 -18.46 9.60
CA THR A 330 14.45 -18.29 8.17
C THR A 330 14.54 -16.82 7.76
N ILE A 331 13.81 -15.93 8.43
CA ILE A 331 13.79 -14.49 8.13
C ILE A 331 15.20 -13.90 8.22
N ALA A 332 15.94 -14.20 9.29
CA ALA A 332 17.28 -13.68 9.47
C ALA A 332 18.26 -14.21 8.42
N ALA A 333 18.20 -15.49 8.09
CA ALA A 333 19.08 -16.12 7.12
C ALA A 333 18.75 -15.70 5.68
N LEU A 334 17.48 -15.62 5.30
CA LEU A 334 17.06 -15.09 3.99
C LEU A 334 17.55 -13.66 3.80
N ALA A 335 17.38 -12.79 4.80
CA ALA A 335 17.83 -11.40 4.72
C ALA A 335 19.36 -11.30 4.52
N LEU A 336 20.14 -12.16 5.16
CA LEU A 336 21.60 -12.24 4.95
C LEU A 336 21.93 -12.76 3.54
N GLY A 337 21.22 -13.77 3.06
CA GLY A 337 21.38 -14.31 1.70
C GLY A 337 21.07 -13.26 0.64
N ASP A 338 19.97 -12.53 0.80
CA ASP A 338 19.55 -11.44 -0.08
C ASP A 338 20.57 -10.31 -0.11
N HIS A 339 21.12 -9.94 1.06
CA HIS A 339 22.22 -8.98 1.14
C HIS A 339 23.44 -9.44 0.33
N TYR A 340 23.83 -10.72 0.43
CA TYR A 340 24.92 -11.26 -0.39
C TYR A 340 24.61 -11.21 -1.89
N MET A 341 23.37 -11.39 -2.30
CA MET A 341 22.95 -11.19 -3.69
C MET A 341 23.10 -9.73 -4.12
N HIS A 342 22.71 -8.78 -3.27
CA HIS A 342 22.85 -7.33 -3.57
C HIS A 342 24.31 -6.91 -3.79
N ILE A 343 25.24 -7.40 -2.98
CA ILE A 343 26.67 -7.08 -3.13
C ILE A 343 27.41 -7.99 -4.14
N GLY A 344 26.67 -8.85 -4.86
CA GLY A 344 27.24 -9.74 -5.89
C GLY A 344 28.00 -10.97 -5.35
N ASN A 345 27.93 -11.27 -4.05
CA ASN A 345 28.57 -12.44 -3.45
C ASN A 345 27.67 -13.68 -3.55
N THR A 346 27.40 -14.10 -4.78
CA THR A 346 26.54 -15.26 -5.08
C THR A 346 26.96 -16.56 -4.37
N PRO A 347 28.25 -16.90 -4.19
CA PRO A 347 28.62 -18.12 -3.48
C PRO A 347 28.13 -18.12 -2.01
N ARG A 348 28.31 -16.99 -1.28
CA ARG A 348 27.82 -16.88 0.09
C ARG A 348 26.28 -16.84 0.14
N ALA A 349 25.63 -16.17 -0.81
CA ALA A 349 24.18 -16.18 -0.92
C ALA A 349 23.66 -17.61 -1.05
N ASN A 350 24.17 -18.38 -2.01
CA ASN A 350 23.74 -19.75 -2.26
C ASN A 350 24.01 -20.68 -1.06
N GLN A 351 25.13 -20.50 -0.37
CA GLN A 351 25.42 -21.24 0.86
C GLN A 351 24.40 -20.94 1.96
N THR A 352 23.99 -19.66 2.08
CA THR A 352 23.00 -19.22 3.08
C THR A 352 21.62 -19.76 2.73
N TYR A 353 21.19 -19.67 1.49
CA TYR A 353 19.90 -20.22 1.03
C TYR A 353 19.87 -21.76 1.12
N GLY A 354 20.99 -22.45 0.91
CA GLY A 354 21.07 -23.89 1.14
C GLY A 354 20.76 -24.26 2.59
N LYS A 355 21.28 -23.50 3.55
CA LYS A 355 20.95 -23.72 4.98
C LYS A 355 19.47 -23.45 5.28
N VAL A 356 18.87 -22.44 4.63
CA VAL A 356 17.44 -22.18 4.76
C VAL A 356 16.63 -23.31 4.14
N TRP A 357 17.06 -23.85 2.99
CA TRP A 357 16.45 -25.03 2.39
C TRP A 357 16.44 -26.22 3.33
N ASP A 358 17.59 -26.53 3.95
CA ASP A 358 17.70 -27.64 4.92
C ASP A 358 16.75 -27.42 6.10
N LEU A 359 16.76 -26.22 6.70
CA LEU A 359 15.87 -25.85 7.81
C LEU A 359 14.38 -26.01 7.46
N LEU A 360 13.98 -25.58 6.26
CA LEU A 360 12.60 -25.66 5.79
C LEU A 360 12.21 -27.03 5.23
N SER A 361 13.14 -27.97 5.18
CA SER A 361 12.92 -29.36 4.77
C SER A 361 12.83 -30.34 5.92
N GLU A 362 12.99 -29.89 7.16
CA GLU A 362 12.97 -30.75 8.35
C GLU A 362 11.55 -31.20 8.74
N ASP A 363 10.51 -30.45 8.36
CA ASP A 363 9.13 -30.68 8.76
C ASP A 363 8.17 -30.31 7.62
N ASP A 364 7.15 -31.12 7.41
CA ASP A 364 6.12 -30.89 6.39
C ASP A 364 5.39 -29.55 6.58
N ALA A 365 5.20 -29.08 7.83
CA ALA A 365 4.61 -27.77 8.13
C ALA A 365 5.42 -26.57 7.60
N ARG A 366 6.69 -26.78 7.26
CA ARG A 366 7.59 -25.72 6.74
C ARG A 366 7.66 -25.70 5.21
N LEU A 367 7.13 -26.72 4.54
CA LEU A 367 7.26 -26.88 3.08
C LEU A 367 6.59 -25.76 2.29
N ASP A 368 5.50 -25.20 2.78
CA ASP A 368 4.82 -24.10 2.10
C ASP A 368 5.73 -22.86 2.07
N MET A 369 6.35 -22.51 3.18
CA MET A 369 7.34 -21.42 3.21
C MET A 369 8.56 -21.72 2.33
N ARG A 370 9.01 -22.97 2.26
CA ARG A 370 10.10 -23.35 1.34
C ARG A 370 9.72 -23.13 -0.10
N ARG A 371 8.51 -23.56 -0.50
CA ARG A 371 7.99 -23.34 -1.86
C ARG A 371 7.92 -21.86 -2.19
N GLU A 372 7.32 -21.07 -1.31
CA GLU A 372 7.17 -19.64 -1.50
C GLU A 372 8.52 -18.91 -1.58
N GLN A 373 9.43 -19.18 -0.66
CA GLN A 373 10.65 -18.40 -0.49
C GLN A 373 11.83 -18.89 -1.34
N LEU A 374 11.91 -20.19 -1.68
CA LEU A 374 13.06 -20.77 -2.36
C LEU A 374 12.73 -21.52 -3.65
N GLU A 375 11.51 -22.02 -3.84
CA GLU A 375 11.14 -22.73 -5.05
C GLU A 375 10.54 -21.81 -6.14
N THR A 376 10.44 -20.51 -5.82
CA THR A 376 10.06 -19.42 -6.74
C THR A 376 11.22 -18.44 -6.92
N ASN A 377 11.16 -17.64 -7.99
CA ASN A 377 12.10 -16.53 -8.18
C ASN A 377 11.57 -15.29 -7.43
N VAL A 378 12.34 -14.76 -6.50
CA VAL A 378 11.96 -13.55 -5.75
C VAL A 378 12.75 -12.36 -6.27
N VAL A 379 12.07 -11.27 -6.59
CA VAL A 379 12.72 -10.02 -7.01
C VAL A 379 13.27 -9.31 -5.76
N LEU A 380 14.58 -9.14 -5.69
CA LEU A 380 15.27 -8.49 -4.56
C LEU A 380 15.55 -7.01 -4.81
N LYS A 381 15.82 -6.64 -6.06
CA LYS A 381 16.07 -5.25 -6.46
C LYS A 381 15.44 -4.99 -7.81
N MET A 382 14.62 -3.96 -7.85
CA MET A 382 13.97 -3.46 -9.05
C MET A 382 13.93 -1.93 -8.97
N GLN A 383 14.21 -1.26 -10.09
CA GLN A 383 13.85 0.15 -10.21
C GLN A 383 12.46 0.24 -10.84
N PRO A 384 11.59 1.10 -10.34
CA PRO A 384 10.26 1.27 -10.92
C PRO A 384 10.39 1.77 -12.36
N LEU A 385 9.57 1.23 -13.23
CA LEU A 385 9.45 1.70 -14.59
C LEU A 385 8.48 2.89 -14.64
N PRO A 386 8.64 3.82 -15.61
CA PRO A 386 7.69 4.91 -15.79
C PRO A 386 6.28 4.36 -16.01
N LYS A 387 5.34 4.80 -15.18
CA LYS A 387 3.92 4.48 -15.30
C LYS A 387 3.23 5.36 -16.36
N TYR A 388 3.76 6.56 -16.57
CA TYR A 388 3.25 7.53 -17.55
C TYR A 388 4.36 7.88 -18.54
N VAL A 389 4.02 7.98 -19.82
CA VAL A 389 4.93 8.39 -20.89
C VAL A 389 4.38 9.62 -21.60
N GLY A 390 5.26 10.45 -22.16
CA GLY A 390 4.88 11.69 -22.83
C GLY A 390 4.11 12.63 -21.88
N ASN A 391 2.98 13.13 -22.37
CA ASN A 391 2.12 14.09 -21.67
C ASN A 391 1.01 13.41 -20.83
N ALA A 392 1.06 12.09 -20.64
CA ALA A 392 0.02 11.34 -19.94
C ALA A 392 0.04 11.51 -18.41
N HIS A 393 1.05 12.18 -17.84
CA HIS A 393 1.13 12.39 -16.40
C HIS A 393 -0.12 13.12 -15.88
N PRO A 394 -0.74 12.71 -14.75
CA PRO A 394 -1.96 13.30 -14.22
C PRO A 394 -1.89 14.81 -13.95
N GLU A 395 -0.67 15.32 -13.66
CA GLU A 395 -0.43 16.77 -13.44
C GLU A 395 -0.46 17.59 -14.72
N THR A 396 -0.42 16.94 -15.89
CA THR A 396 -0.51 17.63 -17.16
C THR A 396 -1.99 17.87 -17.44
N ALA A 397 -2.40 19.13 -17.49
CA ALA A 397 -3.81 19.51 -17.71
C ALA A 397 -4.39 18.75 -18.90
N PRO A 398 -5.55 18.10 -18.77
CA PRO A 398 -6.15 17.38 -19.88
C PRO A 398 -6.53 18.37 -20.98
N SER A 399 -5.98 18.16 -22.18
CA SER A 399 -6.54 18.81 -23.38
C SER A 399 -7.91 18.20 -23.63
N SER A 400 -8.94 19.03 -23.71
CA SER A 400 -10.29 18.55 -24.03
C SER A 400 -10.25 17.75 -25.34
N GLY A 401 -10.50 16.44 -25.26
CA GLY A 401 -10.55 15.54 -26.42
C GLY A 401 -9.30 14.67 -26.66
N ASP A 402 -8.29 14.67 -25.76
CA ASP A 402 -7.10 13.81 -25.87
C ASP A 402 -7.09 12.77 -24.73
N PRO A 403 -7.66 11.58 -24.96
CA PRO A 403 -7.81 10.56 -23.93
C PRO A 403 -6.46 9.97 -23.51
N VAL A 404 -6.38 9.60 -22.23
CA VAL A 404 -5.29 8.78 -21.70
C VAL A 404 -5.65 7.32 -21.96
N LEU A 405 -4.74 6.59 -22.60
CA LEU A 405 -4.89 5.19 -22.96
C LEU A 405 -3.85 4.35 -22.22
N GLU A 406 -4.11 3.07 -22.10
CA GLU A 406 -3.20 2.10 -21.54
C GLU A 406 -2.44 1.37 -22.64
N GLY A 407 -1.13 1.21 -22.44
CA GLY A 407 -0.26 0.42 -23.29
C GLY A 407 0.51 -0.62 -22.48
N SER A 408 1.13 -1.58 -23.17
CA SER A 408 1.90 -2.64 -22.51
C SER A 408 3.18 -3.00 -23.25
N VAL A 409 4.18 -3.46 -22.49
CA VAL A 409 5.42 -4.06 -23.00
C VAL A 409 5.61 -5.41 -22.33
N SER A 410 5.60 -6.46 -23.12
CA SER A 410 5.84 -7.84 -22.69
C SER A 410 7.23 -8.28 -23.09
N LEU A 411 8.02 -8.80 -22.14
CA LEU A 411 9.38 -9.29 -22.36
C LEU A 411 9.47 -10.76 -21.93
N THR A 412 10.20 -11.57 -22.69
CA THR A 412 10.61 -12.91 -22.25
C THR A 412 12.08 -12.88 -21.83
N TYR A 413 12.45 -13.68 -20.83
CA TYR A 413 13.79 -13.73 -20.29
C TYR A 413 14.02 -15.00 -19.46
N ASP A 414 15.28 -15.30 -19.19
CA ASP A 414 15.69 -16.38 -18.27
C ASP A 414 16.26 -15.76 -17.00
N ILE A 415 16.06 -16.44 -15.87
CA ILE A 415 16.75 -16.11 -14.62
C ILE A 415 17.82 -17.19 -14.39
N SER A 416 19.08 -16.78 -14.41
CA SER A 416 20.20 -17.69 -14.18
C SER A 416 20.28 -18.14 -12.71
N ALA A 417 20.95 -19.24 -12.41
CA ALA A 417 21.27 -19.71 -11.07
C ALA A 417 22.09 -18.68 -10.24
N ARG A 418 22.54 -17.58 -10.87
CA ARG A 418 23.20 -16.43 -10.21
C ARG A 418 22.24 -15.30 -9.89
N GLY A 419 20.93 -15.48 -10.10
CA GLY A 419 19.91 -14.44 -9.84
C GLY A 419 20.00 -13.22 -10.76
N ARG A 420 20.39 -13.43 -12.03
CA ARG A 420 20.45 -12.38 -13.05
C ARG A 420 19.59 -12.72 -14.26
N ALA A 421 18.87 -11.73 -14.77
CA ALA A 421 18.15 -11.90 -16.02
C ALA A 421 19.11 -12.01 -17.20
N SER A 422 18.82 -12.93 -18.12
CA SER A 422 19.54 -13.16 -19.36
C SER A 422 18.56 -13.48 -20.48
N GLY A 423 19.00 -13.42 -21.74
CA GLY A 423 18.14 -13.74 -22.88
C GLY A 423 16.94 -12.80 -23.05
N VAL A 424 16.99 -11.57 -22.52
CA VAL A 424 15.87 -10.62 -22.54
C VAL A 424 15.52 -10.24 -23.98
N LYS A 425 14.30 -10.58 -24.40
CA LYS A 425 13.74 -10.32 -25.73
C LYS A 425 12.38 -9.66 -25.60
N LEU A 426 12.05 -8.79 -26.54
CA LEU A 426 10.70 -8.26 -26.69
C LEU A 426 9.81 -9.40 -27.20
N LEU A 427 8.71 -9.65 -26.50
CA LEU A 427 7.65 -10.57 -26.92
C LEU A 427 6.57 -9.79 -27.67
N GLU A 428 6.09 -8.71 -27.08
CA GLU A 428 5.03 -7.87 -27.61
C GLU A 428 5.16 -6.44 -27.07
N ALA A 429 4.72 -5.47 -27.83
CA ALA A 429 4.53 -4.09 -27.38
C ALA A 429 3.29 -3.49 -28.03
N ASP A 430 2.40 -2.95 -27.23
CA ASP A 430 1.18 -2.31 -27.69
C ASP A 430 1.00 -0.95 -26.97
N PRO A 431 1.04 0.16 -27.70
CA PRO A 431 1.43 0.29 -29.11
C PRO A 431 2.96 0.15 -29.31
N PRO A 432 3.39 -0.31 -30.50
CA PRO A 432 4.82 -0.60 -30.75
C PRO A 432 5.70 0.65 -30.94
N GLU A 433 5.12 1.81 -31.16
CA GLU A 433 5.82 3.09 -31.44
C GLU A 433 6.63 3.60 -30.25
N PHE A 434 6.27 3.27 -29.02
CA PHE A 434 6.96 3.71 -27.80
C PHE A 434 8.27 2.97 -27.55
N LEU A 435 9.25 3.14 -28.43
CA LEU A 435 10.55 2.44 -28.39
C LEU A 435 11.36 2.73 -27.12
N GLU A 436 11.24 3.91 -26.53
CA GLU A 436 12.02 4.29 -25.35
C GLU A 436 11.56 3.53 -24.09
N ILE A 437 10.26 3.31 -23.92
CA ILE A 437 9.76 2.50 -22.80
C ILE A 437 10.16 1.02 -22.96
N GLN A 438 10.14 0.49 -24.18
CA GLN A 438 10.61 -0.87 -24.49
C GLN A 438 12.10 -1.04 -24.12
N LYS A 439 12.96 -0.13 -24.57
CA LYS A 439 14.41 -0.13 -24.24
C LYS A 439 14.65 0.03 -22.75
N THR A 440 13.87 0.88 -22.09
CA THR A 440 13.96 1.11 -20.65
C THR A 440 13.54 -0.14 -19.87
N ALA A 441 12.42 -0.78 -20.23
CA ALA A 441 11.98 -2.04 -19.65
C ALA A 441 13.03 -3.15 -19.80
N GLN A 442 13.61 -3.31 -20.99
CA GLN A 442 14.68 -4.29 -21.22
C GLN A 442 15.94 -3.99 -20.39
N ARG A 443 16.34 -2.72 -20.30
CA ARG A 443 17.52 -2.28 -19.52
C ARG A 443 17.32 -2.55 -18.05
N GLU A 444 16.18 -2.17 -17.50
CA GLU A 444 15.87 -2.35 -16.09
C GLU A 444 15.70 -3.83 -15.72
N LEU A 445 15.08 -4.64 -16.60
CA LEU A 445 15.00 -6.09 -16.40
C LEU A 445 16.39 -6.76 -16.31
N ARG A 446 17.36 -6.34 -17.17
CA ARG A 446 18.75 -6.83 -17.09
C ARG A 446 19.48 -6.42 -15.81
N ARG A 447 19.06 -5.32 -15.16
CA ARG A 447 19.65 -4.82 -13.91
C ARG A 447 19.05 -5.43 -12.66
N ARG A 448 17.88 -6.09 -12.78
CA ARG A 448 17.21 -6.72 -11.64
C ARG A 448 18.10 -7.74 -10.96
N ILE A 449 17.93 -7.83 -9.65
CA ILE A 449 18.54 -8.86 -8.83
C ILE A 449 17.43 -9.76 -8.33
N PHE A 450 17.61 -11.05 -8.51
CA PHE A 450 16.67 -12.06 -8.07
C PHE A 450 17.32 -12.96 -7.02
N ARG A 451 16.55 -13.45 -6.07
CA ARG A 451 16.84 -14.71 -5.40
C ARG A 451 16.49 -15.80 -6.39
N PRO A 452 17.47 -16.62 -6.83
CA PRO A 452 17.20 -17.67 -7.80
C PRO A 452 16.32 -18.75 -7.21
N ARG A 453 15.56 -19.44 -8.04
CA ARG A 453 14.82 -20.62 -7.64
C ARG A 453 15.78 -21.73 -7.23
N PHE A 454 15.45 -22.44 -6.16
CA PHE A 454 16.18 -23.61 -5.69
C PHE A 454 15.42 -24.90 -6.05
N PHE A 455 16.17 -25.94 -6.35
CA PHE A 455 15.70 -27.30 -6.51
C PHE A 455 16.77 -28.23 -5.89
N GLU A 456 16.37 -29.17 -5.02
CA GLU A 456 17.29 -30.05 -4.29
C GLU A 456 18.46 -29.30 -3.64
N ALA A 457 18.14 -28.26 -2.88
CA ALA A 457 19.08 -27.37 -2.19
C ALA A 457 20.10 -26.65 -3.10
N LYS A 458 19.90 -26.61 -4.41
CA LYS A 458 20.78 -25.95 -5.38
C LYS A 458 20.04 -24.90 -6.18
N PRO A 459 20.66 -23.73 -6.46
CA PRO A 459 20.07 -22.74 -7.32
C PRO A 459 20.00 -23.27 -8.77
N VAL A 460 18.86 -23.10 -9.41
CA VAL A 460 18.62 -23.51 -10.79
C VAL A 460 18.22 -22.35 -11.68
N THR A 461 18.45 -22.51 -12.97
CA THR A 461 18.00 -21.55 -13.98
C THR A 461 16.49 -21.71 -14.18
N SER A 462 15.78 -20.61 -14.28
CA SER A 462 14.36 -20.56 -14.67
C SER A 462 14.27 -19.95 -16.05
N ALA A 463 13.89 -20.76 -17.04
CA ALA A 463 13.75 -20.35 -18.42
C ALA A 463 12.35 -19.75 -18.69
N ASP A 464 12.24 -19.03 -19.80
CA ASP A 464 11.00 -18.55 -20.41
C ASP A 464 10.08 -17.78 -19.43
N GLN A 465 10.67 -16.95 -18.58
CA GLN A 465 9.91 -16.06 -17.72
C GLN A 465 9.31 -14.92 -18.54
N VAL A 466 8.10 -14.49 -18.19
CA VAL A 466 7.44 -13.36 -18.84
C VAL A 466 7.36 -12.21 -17.85
N PHE A 467 7.68 -11.02 -18.33
CA PHE A 467 7.50 -9.77 -17.61
C PHE A 467 6.62 -8.86 -18.44
N VAL A 468 5.55 -8.37 -17.85
CA VAL A 468 4.64 -7.39 -18.47
C VAL A 468 4.74 -6.08 -17.68
N HIS A 469 4.86 -4.99 -18.41
CA HIS A 469 4.81 -3.63 -17.86
C HIS A 469 3.71 -2.86 -18.57
N THR A 470 2.75 -2.35 -17.81
CA THR A 470 1.69 -1.47 -18.30
C THR A 470 2.08 -0.01 -18.07
N PHE A 471 1.75 0.85 -19.03
CA PHE A 471 2.03 2.28 -18.97
C PHE A 471 0.87 3.07 -19.58
N PHE A 472 0.75 4.35 -19.21
CA PHE A 472 -0.28 5.23 -19.73
C PHE A 472 0.33 6.24 -20.69
N TYR A 473 -0.38 6.53 -21.78
CA TYR A 473 0.02 7.47 -22.82
C TYR A 473 -1.21 8.26 -23.34
N ARG A 474 -0.98 9.39 -24.02
CA ARG A 474 -2.05 10.12 -24.71
C ARG A 474 -2.09 9.77 -26.18
N MET A 475 -3.28 9.87 -26.79
CA MET A 475 -3.42 9.63 -28.22
C MET A 475 -2.56 10.59 -29.05
N SER A 476 -2.47 11.85 -28.65
CA SER A 476 -1.59 12.85 -29.30
C SER A 476 -0.12 12.46 -29.29
N ASP A 477 0.38 11.86 -28.20
CA ASP A 477 1.78 11.39 -28.13
C ASP A 477 2.02 10.23 -29.12
N LEU A 478 1.04 9.34 -29.31
CA LEU A 478 1.12 8.24 -30.25
C LEU A 478 1.11 8.74 -31.71
N GLU A 479 0.21 9.70 -32.03
CA GLU A 479 0.13 10.32 -33.35
C GLU A 479 1.42 11.04 -33.73
N ALA A 480 2.03 11.79 -32.79
CA ALA A 480 3.31 12.46 -33.00
C ALA A 480 4.43 11.47 -33.34
N LEU A 481 4.51 10.34 -32.62
CA LEU A 481 5.51 9.29 -32.91
C LEU A 481 5.31 8.62 -34.27
N ARG A 482 4.07 8.46 -34.74
CA ARG A 482 3.75 7.94 -36.09
C ARG A 482 4.16 8.91 -37.18
N ASP A 483 3.93 10.21 -36.99
CA ASP A 483 4.32 11.24 -37.95
C ASP A 483 5.83 11.35 -38.08
N GLU A 484 6.57 11.27 -36.97
CA GLU A 484 8.05 11.25 -36.97
C GLU A 484 8.60 10.02 -37.71
N SER A 485 7.99 8.85 -37.55
CA SER A 485 8.41 7.64 -38.23
C SER A 485 8.20 7.71 -39.75
N THR A 486 7.07 8.29 -40.19
CA THR A 486 6.76 8.47 -41.63
C THR A 486 7.65 9.53 -42.29
N ALA A 487 8.05 10.58 -41.57
CA ALA A 487 8.97 11.59 -42.05
C ALA A 487 10.41 11.03 -42.26
N SER A 488 10.88 10.20 -41.33
CA SER A 488 12.22 9.58 -41.42
C SER A 488 12.36 8.60 -42.59
N ASP A 489 11.27 7.87 -42.92
CA ASP A 489 11.25 6.95 -44.06
C ASP A 489 11.20 7.65 -45.42
N SER A 490 10.69 8.90 -45.47
CA SER A 490 10.64 9.73 -46.68
C SER A 490 11.97 10.43 -47.02
N GLU A 491 12.83 10.70 -46.04
CA GLU A 491 14.14 11.29 -46.25
C GLU A 491 15.26 10.26 -46.58
N GLY A 492 14.99 8.98 -46.38
CA GLY A 492 15.92 7.85 -46.64
C GLY A 492 15.74 7.17 -48.00
N SER A 493 14.78 7.61 -48.83
CA SER A 493 14.50 7.09 -50.18
C SER A 493 14.96 8.10 -51.24
#